data_55cfdf7899b6633284ae19b9f52e60b4
#
_entry.id   55cfdf7899b6633284ae19b9f52e60b4
#
_cell.length_a   1.000
_cell.length_b   1.000
_cell.length_c   1.000
_cell.angle_alpha   90.00
_cell.angle_beta   90.00
_cell.angle_gamma   90.00
#
_symmetry.space_group_name_H-M   'P 1'
#
loop_
_entity.id
_entity.type
_entity.pdbx_description
1 polymer ?
#
loop_
_entity_poly.entity_id
_entity_poly.type
_entity_poly.pdbx_seq_one_letter_code
_entity_poly.pdbx_strand_id
1 'polypeptide(L)'
;AALEGFCGVPGTRIIVFYPENGVSDVQRAQMVTQPGENVAVCAVRGNFDDAQTGVKRIFADDGREGWAAKSGVCLSSANSINWGRLVPQIVYYFAAYAQLLKAGKIAFGDKVDFCVPTGNFGDILAGYYAKQMGLPVGKLVCASNQNNVLTDFLSTGTYTAKREFYKT
;
A
#
# COMPACT_ATOMS: atom_id res chain seq x y z
N ALA A 1 -0.87 -9.26 3.47
CA ALA A 1 0.50 -9.68 3.05
C ALA A 1 1.52 -9.46 4.16
N ALA A 2 1.68 -8.22 4.72
CA ALA A 2 2.68 -7.96 5.75
C ALA A 2 2.42 -8.76 7.05
N LEU A 3 1.17 -8.87 7.50
CA LEU A 3 0.80 -9.67 8.66
C LEU A 3 1.25 -11.12 8.51
N GLU A 4 0.95 -11.73 7.36
CA GLU A 4 1.35 -13.11 7.05
C GLU A 4 2.86 -13.24 6.92
N GLY A 5 3.50 -12.33 6.17
CA GLY A 5 4.94 -12.40 5.88
C GLY A 5 5.84 -12.26 7.09
N PHE A 6 5.39 -11.58 8.14
CA PHE A 6 6.15 -11.39 9.38
C PHE A 6 5.61 -12.18 10.57
N CYS A 7 4.52 -12.92 10.38
CA CYS A 7 3.97 -13.78 11.42
C CYS A 7 5.03 -14.80 11.88
N GLY A 8 5.32 -14.83 13.17
CA GLY A 8 6.30 -15.73 13.76
C GLY A 8 7.78 -15.44 13.44
N VAL A 9 8.09 -14.38 12.69
CA VAL A 9 9.49 -14.03 12.38
C VAL A 9 10.18 -13.49 13.63
N PRO A 10 11.27 -14.12 14.11
CA PRO A 10 11.96 -13.69 15.30
C PRO A 10 12.49 -12.25 15.19
N GLY A 11 12.43 -11.51 16.29
CA GLY A 11 12.92 -10.13 16.35
C GLY A 11 11.99 -9.11 15.70
N THR A 12 10.83 -9.52 15.16
CA THR A 12 9.84 -8.62 14.58
C THR A 12 8.56 -8.57 15.41
N ARG A 13 7.91 -7.41 15.42
CA ARG A 13 6.57 -7.21 15.96
C ARG A 13 5.77 -6.34 15.00
N ILE A 14 4.51 -6.72 14.76
CA ILE A 14 3.61 -5.97 13.90
C ILE A 14 2.41 -5.51 14.71
N ILE A 15 2.10 -4.22 14.61
CA ILE A 15 0.87 -3.64 15.13
C ILE A 15 0.12 -3.04 13.95
N VAL A 16 -1.10 -3.51 13.72
CA VAL A 16 -1.99 -2.96 12.69
C VAL A 16 -3.06 -2.13 13.35
N PHE A 17 -3.18 -0.89 12.89
CA PHE A 17 -4.27 0.00 13.27
C PHE A 17 -5.28 0.09 12.11
N TYR A 18 -6.55 -0.06 12.41
CA TYR A 18 -7.62 0.10 11.43
C TYR A 18 -8.79 0.90 12.01
N PRO A 19 -9.52 1.68 11.20
CA PRO A 19 -10.70 2.40 11.68
C PRO A 19 -11.83 1.40 11.97
N GLU A 20 -12.39 1.48 13.19
CA GLU A 20 -13.38 0.53 13.71
C GLU A 20 -14.54 0.28 12.74
N ASN A 21 -15.04 1.35 12.09
CA ASN A 21 -16.16 1.30 11.14
C ASN A 21 -15.75 1.55 9.67
N GLY A 22 -14.45 1.61 9.37
CA GLY A 22 -13.93 2.01 8.06
C GLY A 22 -13.44 0.85 7.19
N VAL A 23 -13.63 -0.40 7.61
CA VAL A 23 -13.21 -1.60 6.86
C VAL A 23 -14.40 -2.53 6.66
N SER A 24 -14.37 -3.36 5.61
CA SER A 24 -15.38 -4.40 5.43
C SER A 24 -15.21 -5.52 6.45
N ASP A 25 -16.27 -6.31 6.67
CA ASP A 25 -16.21 -7.45 7.60
C ASP A 25 -15.16 -8.47 7.20
N VAL A 26 -14.97 -8.68 5.89
CA VAL A 26 -13.92 -9.56 5.35
C VAL A 26 -12.53 -9.02 5.66
N GLN A 27 -12.29 -7.72 5.44
CA GLN A 27 -11.01 -7.10 5.75
C GLN A 27 -10.72 -7.13 7.26
N ARG A 28 -11.75 -6.87 8.08
CA ARG A 28 -11.64 -6.99 9.53
C ARG A 28 -11.28 -8.42 9.93
N ALA A 29 -11.99 -9.42 9.41
CA ALA A 29 -11.72 -10.82 9.69
C ALA A 29 -10.28 -11.20 9.30
N GLN A 30 -9.81 -10.83 8.12
CA GLN A 30 -8.43 -11.07 7.67
C GLN A 30 -7.36 -10.51 8.62
N MET A 31 -7.65 -9.41 9.32
CA MET A 31 -6.72 -8.84 10.30
C MET A 31 -6.83 -9.52 11.66
N VAL A 32 -8.05 -9.63 12.21
CA VAL A 32 -8.25 -10.07 13.61
C VAL A 32 -8.10 -11.58 13.81
N THR A 33 -8.18 -12.36 12.73
CA THR A 33 -7.96 -13.82 12.79
C THR A 33 -6.51 -14.23 12.47
N GLN A 34 -5.64 -13.26 12.19
CA GLN A 34 -4.24 -13.55 11.90
C GLN A 34 -3.57 -14.16 13.15
N PRO A 35 -3.00 -15.37 13.06
CA PRO A 35 -2.26 -15.97 14.17
C PRO A 35 -0.93 -15.24 14.39
N GLY A 36 -0.30 -15.51 15.54
CA GLY A 36 1.05 -15.08 15.83
C GLY A 36 1.14 -14.22 17.10
N GLU A 37 2.04 -14.60 18.00
CA GLU A 37 2.28 -13.86 19.25
C GLU A 37 2.98 -12.51 19.04
N ASN A 38 3.57 -12.32 17.86
CA ASN A 38 4.24 -11.08 17.46
C ASN A 38 3.35 -10.14 16.64
N VAL A 39 2.05 -10.44 16.53
CA VAL A 39 1.06 -9.67 15.77
C VAL A 39 0.02 -9.10 16.72
N ALA A 40 -0.25 -7.81 16.62
CA ALA A 40 -1.33 -7.13 17.33
C ALA A 40 -2.19 -6.34 16.35
N VAL A 41 -3.51 -6.34 16.59
CA VAL A 41 -4.49 -5.64 15.74
C VAL A 41 -5.34 -4.74 16.63
N CYS A 42 -5.37 -3.44 16.33
CA CYS A 42 -6.04 -2.43 17.13
C CYS A 42 -7.07 -1.67 16.30
N ALA A 43 -8.32 -1.71 16.73
CA ALA A 43 -9.36 -0.84 16.20
C ALA A 43 -9.20 0.58 16.73
N VAL A 44 -9.31 1.59 15.88
CA VAL A 44 -9.23 3.00 16.22
C VAL A 44 -10.57 3.67 15.98
N ARG A 45 -11.05 4.43 16.94
CA ARG A 45 -12.24 5.28 16.77
C ARG A 45 -11.83 6.50 15.94
N GLY A 46 -12.11 6.47 14.66
CA GLY A 46 -11.72 7.48 13.68
C GLY A 46 -11.76 6.92 12.27
N ASN A 47 -11.08 7.59 11.35
CA ASN A 47 -10.94 7.19 9.97
C ASN A 47 -9.50 6.76 9.64
N PHE A 48 -9.22 6.40 8.38
CA PHE A 48 -7.87 6.01 7.94
C PHE A 48 -6.84 7.13 8.08
N ASP A 49 -7.24 8.38 7.89
CA ASP A 49 -6.34 9.53 8.01
C ASP A 49 -5.95 9.76 9.46
N ASP A 50 -6.88 9.53 10.42
CA ASP A 50 -6.61 9.60 11.85
C ASP A 50 -5.57 8.53 12.25
N ALA A 51 -5.78 7.29 11.82
CA ALA A 51 -4.85 6.20 12.08
C ALA A 51 -3.46 6.47 11.46
N GLN A 52 -3.41 6.93 10.21
CA GLN A 52 -2.16 7.25 9.52
C GLN A 52 -1.44 8.44 10.16
N THR A 53 -2.18 9.47 10.57
CA THR A 53 -1.64 10.64 11.26
C THR A 53 -1.05 10.25 12.63
N GLY A 54 -1.74 9.37 13.36
CA GLY A 54 -1.23 8.80 14.61
C GLY A 54 0.11 8.09 14.42
N VAL A 55 0.20 7.22 13.43
CA VAL A 55 1.44 6.51 13.08
C VAL A 55 2.56 7.50 12.71
N LYS A 56 2.28 8.50 11.86
CA LYS A 56 3.28 9.52 11.48
C LYS A 56 3.77 10.32 12.68
N ARG A 57 2.90 10.63 13.64
CA ARG A 57 3.30 11.30 14.90
C ARG A 57 4.24 10.42 15.73
N ILE A 58 3.91 9.13 15.90
CA ILE A 58 4.79 8.19 16.60
C ILE A 58 6.19 8.17 15.98
N PHE A 59 6.29 8.14 14.65
CA PHE A 59 7.59 8.19 13.96
C PHE A 59 8.32 9.52 14.13
N ALA A 60 7.59 10.64 14.15
CA ALA A 60 8.18 11.96 14.34
C ALA A 60 8.67 12.17 15.78
N ASP A 61 7.91 11.69 16.77
CA ASP A 61 8.22 11.87 18.20
C ASP A 61 9.32 10.92 18.67
N ASP A 62 9.49 9.76 18.00
CA ASP A 62 10.43 8.74 18.44
C ASP A 62 11.89 9.10 18.12
N GLY A 63 12.18 9.83 17.05
CA GLY A 63 13.52 10.31 16.68
C GLY A 63 14.66 9.37 17.07
N ARG A 64 15.91 9.88 17.13
CA ARG A 64 17.09 9.09 17.55
C ARG A 64 17.15 8.84 19.06
N GLU A 65 16.46 9.65 19.84
CA GLU A 65 16.45 9.58 21.32
C GLU A 65 15.10 9.11 21.88
N GLY A 66 14.20 8.68 20.99
CA GLY A 66 12.87 8.25 21.34
C GLY A 66 12.84 6.96 22.17
N TRP A 67 11.64 6.61 22.62
CA TRP A 67 11.42 5.42 23.47
C TRP A 67 11.80 4.11 22.75
N ALA A 68 11.57 4.01 21.45
CA ALA A 68 11.88 2.80 20.69
C ALA A 68 13.40 2.58 20.63
N ALA A 69 14.17 3.64 20.32
CA ALA A 69 15.63 3.57 20.29
C ALA A 69 16.20 3.19 21.68
N LYS A 70 15.68 3.79 22.77
CA LYS A 70 16.07 3.45 24.15
C LYS A 70 15.73 2.01 24.54
N SER A 71 14.70 1.44 23.92
CA SER A 71 14.27 0.05 24.12
C SER A 71 14.95 -0.94 23.17
N GLY A 72 15.89 -0.50 22.35
CA GLY A 72 16.56 -1.36 21.35
C GLY A 72 15.66 -1.78 20.21
N VAL A 73 14.58 -1.01 19.94
CA VAL A 73 13.60 -1.27 18.88
C VAL A 73 13.80 -0.28 17.74
N CYS A 74 13.69 -0.75 16.50
CA CYS A 74 13.68 0.09 15.30
C CYS A 74 12.27 0.11 14.74
N LEU A 75 11.66 1.30 14.64
CA LEU A 75 10.34 1.47 14.03
C LEU A 75 10.44 1.44 12.51
N SER A 76 9.53 0.71 11.89
CA SER A 76 9.35 0.70 10.44
C SER A 76 7.86 0.66 10.08
N SER A 77 7.56 0.99 8.84
CA SER A 77 6.19 1.03 8.33
C SER A 77 6.03 0.02 7.20
N ALA A 78 4.97 -0.78 7.23
CA ALA A 78 4.64 -1.74 6.18
C ALA A 78 3.57 -1.21 5.20
N ASN A 79 3.40 0.09 5.10
CA ASN A 79 2.48 0.75 4.17
C ASN A 79 3.22 1.46 3.02
N SER A 80 2.47 2.07 2.10
CA SER A 80 3.01 2.72 0.89
C SER A 80 3.88 3.97 1.13
N ILE A 81 3.98 4.48 2.35
CA ILE A 81 4.94 5.54 2.70
C ILE A 81 6.37 5.01 2.82
N ASN A 82 6.55 3.70 2.95
CA ASN A 82 7.87 3.06 3.01
C ASN A 82 8.31 2.63 1.61
N TRP A 83 9.44 3.17 1.17
CA TRP A 83 10.06 2.81 -0.11
C TRP A 83 10.31 1.31 -0.25
N GLY A 84 10.74 0.65 0.83
CA GLY A 84 10.91 -0.81 0.88
C GLY A 84 9.61 -1.59 0.62
N ARG A 85 8.44 -0.94 0.74
CA ARG A 85 7.15 -1.51 0.38
C ARG A 85 6.81 -1.28 -1.10
N LEU A 86 7.28 -0.19 -1.68
CA LEU A 86 7.00 0.18 -3.06
C LEU A 86 7.90 -0.57 -4.05
N VAL A 87 9.20 -0.63 -3.77
CA VAL A 87 10.19 -1.23 -4.68
C VAL A 87 9.86 -2.66 -5.11
N PRO A 88 9.47 -3.59 -4.22
CA PRO A 88 9.09 -4.94 -4.62
C PRO A 88 7.90 -4.99 -5.58
N GLN A 89 7.03 -3.98 -5.58
CA GLN A 89 5.87 -3.94 -6.46
C GLN A 89 6.25 -3.67 -7.92
N ILE A 90 7.42 -3.08 -8.17
CA ILE A 90 7.96 -2.91 -9.53
C ILE A 90 8.11 -4.28 -10.22
N VAL A 91 8.47 -5.31 -9.46
CA VAL A 91 8.65 -6.68 -9.97
C VAL A 91 7.36 -7.24 -10.59
N TYR A 92 6.19 -6.85 -10.09
CA TYR A 92 4.91 -7.35 -10.62
C TYR A 92 4.73 -7.02 -12.10
N TYR A 93 5.12 -5.81 -12.51
CA TYR A 93 5.03 -5.34 -13.88
C TYR A 93 5.98 -6.09 -14.81
N PHE A 94 7.23 -6.27 -14.39
CA PHE A 94 8.20 -7.08 -15.14
C PHE A 94 7.79 -8.54 -15.24
N ALA A 95 7.30 -9.13 -14.14
CA ALA A 95 6.84 -10.51 -14.12
C ALA A 95 5.61 -10.72 -15.03
N ALA A 96 4.64 -9.80 -14.98
CA ALA A 96 3.47 -9.87 -15.86
C ALA A 96 3.85 -9.76 -17.34
N TYR A 97 4.74 -8.82 -17.68
CA TYR A 97 5.26 -8.68 -19.04
C TYR A 97 6.00 -9.94 -19.52
N ALA A 98 6.88 -10.48 -18.68
CA ALA A 98 7.61 -11.70 -18.99
C ALA A 98 6.69 -12.92 -19.19
N GLN A 99 5.61 -13.01 -18.40
CA GLN A 99 4.61 -14.07 -18.57
C GLN A 99 3.86 -13.96 -19.91
N LEU A 100 3.51 -12.74 -20.34
CA LEU A 100 2.88 -12.52 -21.65
C LEU A 100 3.82 -12.90 -22.81
N LEU A 101 5.10 -12.55 -22.71
CA LEU A 101 6.13 -12.99 -23.67
C LEU A 101 6.24 -14.51 -23.70
N LYS A 102 6.37 -15.15 -22.54
CA LYS A 102 6.46 -16.61 -22.44
C LYS A 102 5.24 -17.32 -23.02
N ALA A 103 4.07 -16.72 -22.87
CA ALA A 103 2.81 -17.24 -23.41
C ALA A 103 2.62 -16.94 -24.91
N GLY A 104 3.54 -16.25 -25.56
CA GLY A 104 3.45 -15.86 -26.98
C GLY A 104 2.30 -14.89 -27.27
N LYS A 105 1.84 -14.14 -26.26
CA LYS A 105 0.75 -13.17 -26.41
C LYS A 105 1.22 -11.83 -26.94
N ILE A 106 2.47 -11.52 -26.75
CA ILE A 106 3.15 -10.30 -27.21
C ILE A 106 4.54 -10.66 -27.75
N ALA A 107 5.10 -9.82 -28.61
CA ALA A 107 6.51 -9.85 -28.99
C ALA A 107 7.35 -8.94 -28.05
N PHE A 108 8.66 -9.19 -28.02
CA PHE A 108 9.57 -8.33 -27.24
C PHE A 108 9.54 -6.89 -27.78
N GLY A 109 9.30 -5.93 -26.90
CA GLY A 109 9.18 -4.51 -27.23
C GLY A 109 7.74 -4.04 -27.45
N ASP A 110 6.77 -4.94 -27.56
CA ASP A 110 5.36 -4.56 -27.62
C ASP A 110 4.93 -3.84 -26.34
N LYS A 111 4.17 -2.77 -26.50
CA LYS A 111 3.66 -2.01 -25.34
C LYS A 111 2.47 -2.73 -24.71
N VAL A 112 2.50 -2.80 -23.37
CA VAL A 112 1.41 -3.37 -22.56
C VAL A 112 0.77 -2.26 -21.72
N ASP A 113 -0.54 -2.15 -21.76
CA ASP A 113 -1.32 -1.29 -20.88
C ASP A 113 -1.63 -2.02 -19.58
N PHE A 114 -1.48 -1.33 -18.45
CA PHE A 114 -1.79 -1.88 -17.13
C PHE A 114 -2.96 -1.14 -16.50
N CYS A 115 -4.00 -1.86 -16.13
CA CYS A 115 -5.12 -1.34 -15.36
C CYS A 115 -4.91 -1.68 -13.88
N VAL A 116 -4.74 -0.66 -13.05
CA VAL A 116 -4.37 -0.80 -11.65
C VAL A 116 -5.47 -0.23 -10.76
N PRO A 117 -6.16 -1.07 -9.97
CA PRO A 117 -7.09 -0.58 -8.96
C PRO A 117 -6.34 0.28 -7.94
N THR A 118 -6.71 1.54 -7.84
CA THR A 118 -5.92 2.52 -7.10
C THR A 118 -6.75 3.26 -6.05
N GLY A 119 -6.51 2.92 -4.78
CA GLY A 119 -6.88 3.75 -3.64
C GLY A 119 -5.67 4.54 -3.16
N ASN A 120 -4.59 3.81 -2.78
CA ASN A 120 -3.27 4.37 -2.54
C ASN A 120 -2.43 4.29 -3.82
N PHE A 121 -1.62 5.31 -4.09
CA PHE A 121 -0.89 5.44 -5.35
C PHE A 121 0.36 4.54 -5.47
N GLY A 122 0.66 3.70 -4.46
CA GLY A 122 1.89 2.91 -4.41
C GLY A 122 2.09 1.97 -5.58
N ASP A 123 1.09 1.16 -5.90
CA ASP A 123 1.21 0.15 -6.96
C ASP A 123 1.32 0.79 -8.36
N ILE A 124 0.45 1.72 -8.70
CA ILE A 124 0.53 2.40 -10.00
C ILE A 124 1.82 3.23 -10.14
N LEU A 125 2.34 3.79 -9.04
CA LEU A 125 3.65 4.45 -9.02
C LEU A 125 4.77 3.45 -9.30
N ALA A 126 4.69 2.23 -8.78
CA ALA A 126 5.64 1.17 -9.12
C ALA A 126 5.60 0.82 -10.63
N GLY A 127 4.42 0.85 -11.24
CA GLY A 127 4.28 0.72 -12.71
C GLY A 127 4.94 1.88 -13.47
N TYR A 128 4.84 3.09 -12.96
CA TYR A 128 5.57 4.23 -13.53
C TYR A 128 7.09 4.03 -13.43
N TYR A 129 7.61 3.57 -12.30
CA TYR A 129 9.04 3.26 -12.18
C TYR A 129 9.46 2.12 -13.10
N ALA A 130 8.66 1.06 -13.25
CA ALA A 130 8.92 0.00 -14.23
C ALA A 130 9.07 0.57 -15.64
N LYS A 131 8.22 1.51 -16.04
CA LYS A 131 8.32 2.24 -17.32
C LYS A 131 9.62 3.03 -17.43
N GLN A 132 10.00 3.77 -16.38
CA GLN A 132 11.27 4.53 -16.37
C GLN A 132 12.50 3.61 -16.42
N MET A 133 12.39 2.38 -15.92
CA MET A 133 13.42 1.36 -16.00
C MET A 133 13.50 0.68 -17.38
N GLY A 134 12.66 1.08 -18.33
CA GLY A 134 12.70 0.59 -19.72
C GLY A 134 11.67 -0.50 -20.03
N LEU A 135 10.78 -0.87 -19.11
CA LEU A 135 9.70 -1.80 -19.44
C LEU A 135 8.77 -1.15 -20.48
N PRO A 136 8.38 -1.84 -21.57
CA PRO A 136 7.49 -1.30 -22.58
C PRO A 136 6.05 -1.14 -22.06
N VAL A 137 5.85 -0.16 -21.17
CA VAL A 137 4.54 0.20 -20.65
C VAL A 137 3.89 1.23 -21.57
N GLY A 138 2.71 0.92 -22.04
CA GLY A 138 1.86 1.83 -22.80
C GLY A 138 1.17 2.82 -21.83
N LYS A 139 -0.07 2.54 -21.47
CA LYS A 139 -0.86 3.33 -20.53
C LYS A 139 -0.86 2.69 -19.15
N LEU A 140 -0.87 3.53 -18.13
CA LEU A 140 -1.23 3.16 -16.77
C LEU A 140 -2.64 3.70 -16.50
N VAL A 141 -3.60 2.79 -16.41
CA VAL A 141 -5.01 3.13 -16.19
C VAL A 141 -5.28 3.04 -14.70
N CYS A 142 -5.56 4.18 -14.09
CA CYS A 142 -5.93 4.27 -12.68
C CYS A 142 -7.41 3.93 -12.53
N ALA A 143 -7.73 2.71 -12.14
CA ALA A 143 -9.10 2.30 -11.88
C ALA A 143 -9.50 2.69 -10.45
N SER A 144 -10.64 3.34 -10.30
CA SER A 144 -11.21 3.73 -9.00
C SER A 144 -12.67 3.31 -8.87
N ASN A 145 -13.11 3.14 -7.64
CA ASN A 145 -14.51 2.99 -7.27
C ASN A 145 -15.15 4.38 -7.03
N GLN A 146 -16.24 4.46 -6.28
CA GLN A 146 -16.91 5.72 -5.93
C GLN A 146 -16.00 6.71 -5.16
N ASN A 147 -14.96 6.22 -4.49
CA ASN A 147 -13.94 7.06 -3.86
C ASN A 147 -12.93 7.55 -4.92
N ASN A 148 -13.40 8.35 -5.87
CA ASN A 148 -12.72 8.68 -7.13
C ASN A 148 -11.97 10.02 -7.14
N VAL A 149 -11.45 10.46 -6.00
CA VAL A 149 -10.74 11.75 -5.87
C VAL A 149 -9.65 11.97 -6.94
N LEU A 150 -8.97 10.89 -7.32
CA LEU A 150 -7.90 10.93 -8.31
C LEU A 150 -8.44 11.13 -9.74
N THR A 151 -9.58 10.52 -10.06
CA THR A 151 -10.26 10.72 -11.35
C THR A 151 -10.64 12.18 -11.54
N ASP A 152 -11.24 12.79 -10.51
CA ASP A 152 -11.63 14.19 -10.56
C ASP A 152 -10.39 15.10 -10.60
N PHE A 153 -9.35 14.79 -9.83
CA PHE A 153 -8.07 15.52 -9.88
C PHE A 153 -7.46 15.50 -11.29
N LEU A 154 -7.39 14.33 -11.93
CA LEU A 154 -6.87 14.20 -13.29
C LEU A 154 -7.71 14.94 -14.33
N SER A 155 -9.02 15.04 -14.10
CA SER A 155 -9.94 15.72 -15.02
C SER A 155 -9.95 17.23 -14.84
N THR A 156 -9.81 17.71 -13.60
CA THR A 156 -9.99 19.13 -13.24
C THR A 156 -8.70 19.87 -12.87
N GLY A 157 -7.62 19.12 -12.56
CA GLY A 157 -6.38 19.66 -11.99
C GLY A 157 -6.50 20.09 -10.52
N THR A 158 -7.67 19.93 -9.90
CA THR A 158 -7.92 20.36 -8.52
C THR A 158 -8.07 19.17 -7.58
N TYR A 159 -7.21 19.10 -6.56
CA TYR A 159 -7.28 18.06 -5.54
C TYR A 159 -8.17 18.49 -4.37
N THR A 160 -9.30 17.82 -4.18
CA THR A 160 -10.24 18.10 -3.09
C THR A 160 -10.14 17.00 -2.05
N ALA A 161 -9.45 17.27 -0.94
CA ALA A 161 -9.18 16.29 0.12
C ALA A 161 -10.41 15.95 0.97
N LYS A 162 -11.31 16.92 1.22
CA LYS A 162 -12.50 16.70 2.02
C LYS A 162 -13.64 16.21 1.15
N ARG A 163 -13.96 14.93 1.24
CA ARG A 163 -15.06 14.27 0.52
C ARG A 163 -15.80 13.30 1.41
N GLU A 164 -17.02 12.98 1.02
CA GLU A 164 -17.74 11.86 1.59
C GLU A 164 -17.01 10.55 1.25
N PHE A 165 -16.82 9.72 2.25
CA PHE A 165 -16.21 8.40 2.08
C PHE A 165 -17.28 7.34 1.90
N TYR A 166 -17.23 6.62 0.82
CA TYR A 166 -18.11 5.51 0.53
C TYR A 166 -17.45 4.19 0.94
N LYS A 167 -18.15 3.41 1.74
CA LYS A 167 -17.72 2.06 2.09
C LYS A 167 -17.99 1.13 0.89
N THR A 168 -16.92 0.67 0.24
CA THR A 168 -16.99 -0.18 -0.96
C THR A 168 -16.21 -1.48 -0.78
#